data_bfee2d96da210b6937c1eb8efc86e8df
#
_entry.id   bfee2d96da210b6937c1eb8efc86e8df
#
_cell.length_a   1.000
_cell.length_b   1.000
_cell.length_c   1.000
_cell.angle_alpha   90.00
_cell.angle_beta   90.00
_cell.angle_gamma   90.00
#
_symmetry.space_group_name_H-M   'P 1'
#
loop_
_entity.id
_entity.type
_entity.pdbx_description
1 polymer ?
#
loop_
_entity_poly.entity_id
_entity_poly.type
_entity_poly.pdbx_seq_one_letter_code
_entity_poly.pdbx_strand_id
1 'polypeptide(L)'
;INDFAAVFNEAWASFKKHFEPLDPAYIREVLRKGKPIIDEEFIWIAYFEGKPIGIYLMFPDLNMILKHLNGRLDILSILKFLWLKKRKTMTRAKGLLMGVIPKFKNHGIESAFICNLVEVFKRKSYYTEIEFSWVADFNPRMRKIFIAVGCQPVKNYITYRYLFDRNREFKRYPIPDEL
;
A
#
# COMPACT_ATOMS: atom_id res chain seq x y z
N ILE A 1 -1.94 -15.25 -5.45
CA ILE A 1 -3.04 -14.69 -4.63
C ILE A 1 -3.08 -15.36 -3.26
N ASN A 2 -3.03 -16.69 -3.20
CA ASN A 2 -3.02 -17.43 -1.94
C ASN A 2 -1.82 -17.03 -1.07
N ASP A 3 -0.63 -16.95 -1.66
CA ASP A 3 0.60 -16.53 -0.98
C ASP A 3 0.50 -15.10 -0.45
N PHE A 4 -0.10 -14.21 -1.23
CA PHE A 4 -0.37 -12.85 -0.80
C PHE A 4 -1.28 -12.81 0.43
N ALA A 5 -2.40 -13.55 0.40
CA ALA A 5 -3.32 -13.65 1.53
C ALA A 5 -2.64 -14.28 2.77
N ALA A 6 -1.85 -15.32 2.58
CA ALA A 6 -1.12 -15.98 3.67
C ALA A 6 -0.19 -15.00 4.39
N VAL A 7 0.67 -14.30 3.63
CA VAL A 7 1.58 -13.30 4.22
C VAL A 7 0.82 -12.15 4.86
N PHE A 8 -0.24 -11.64 4.20
CA PHE A 8 -1.04 -10.56 4.77
C PHE A 8 -1.64 -10.98 6.10
N ASN A 9 -2.29 -12.15 6.14
CA ASN A 9 -2.94 -12.63 7.35
C ASN A 9 -1.95 -12.85 8.49
N GLU A 10 -0.76 -13.40 8.23
CA GLU A 10 0.27 -13.61 9.24
C GLU A 10 0.92 -12.29 9.70
N ALA A 11 1.23 -11.39 8.77
CA ALA A 11 1.90 -10.13 9.09
C ALA A 11 1.02 -9.16 9.88
N TRP A 12 -0.30 -9.21 9.71
CA TRP A 12 -1.24 -8.28 10.37
C TRP A 12 -2.05 -8.90 11.51
N ALA A 13 -2.01 -10.22 11.72
CA ALA A 13 -2.76 -10.89 12.78
C ALA A 13 -2.46 -10.32 14.18
N SER A 14 -1.20 -9.97 14.45
CA SER A 14 -0.78 -9.42 15.75
C SER A 14 -1.21 -7.96 16.00
N PHE A 15 -1.59 -7.23 14.96
CA PHE A 15 -1.88 -5.78 15.07
C PHE A 15 -3.29 -5.42 15.49
N LYS A 16 -4.24 -6.35 15.41
CA LYS A 16 -5.66 -6.02 15.61
C LYS A 16 -6.36 -7.01 16.52
N LYS A 17 -6.94 -6.50 17.60
CA LYS A 17 -7.81 -7.27 18.50
C LYS A 17 -9.03 -7.91 17.79
N HIS A 18 -9.43 -7.35 16.63
CA HIS A 18 -10.52 -7.82 15.78
C HIS A 18 -10.02 -7.93 14.33
N PHE A 19 -8.92 -8.67 14.14
CA PHE A 19 -8.38 -8.91 12.82
C PHE A 19 -9.29 -9.91 12.07
N GLU A 20 -9.79 -9.48 10.92
CA GLU A 20 -10.48 -10.36 9.99
C GLU A 20 -9.51 -10.81 8.91
N PRO A 21 -9.27 -12.12 8.77
CA PRO A 21 -8.40 -12.62 7.73
C PRO A 21 -8.88 -12.21 6.33
N LEU A 22 -7.94 -11.86 5.49
CA LEU A 22 -8.21 -11.51 4.11
C LEU A 22 -8.53 -12.78 3.30
N ASP A 23 -9.73 -12.83 2.71
CA ASP A 23 -10.17 -13.95 1.88
C ASP A 23 -9.47 -13.90 0.51
N PRO A 24 -8.78 -14.98 0.08
CA PRO A 24 -8.20 -15.09 -1.26
C PRO A 24 -9.21 -14.88 -2.40
N ALA A 25 -10.48 -15.29 -2.21
CA ALA A 25 -11.52 -15.09 -3.20
C ALA A 25 -11.84 -13.60 -3.40
N TYR A 26 -11.91 -12.84 -2.30
CA TYR A 26 -12.09 -11.39 -2.33
C TYR A 26 -10.91 -10.70 -3.06
N ILE A 27 -9.67 -11.07 -2.75
CA ILE A 27 -8.48 -10.53 -3.43
C ILE A 27 -8.56 -10.80 -4.93
N ARG A 28 -8.93 -12.03 -5.32
CA ARG A 28 -9.06 -12.42 -6.74
C ARG A 28 -10.05 -11.54 -7.48
N GLU A 29 -11.18 -11.26 -6.86
CA GLU A 29 -12.21 -10.40 -7.45
C GLU A 29 -11.72 -8.95 -7.57
N VAL A 30 -11.07 -8.41 -6.55
CA VAL A 30 -10.49 -7.05 -6.58
C VAL A 30 -9.43 -6.94 -7.68
N LEU A 31 -8.51 -7.90 -7.78
CA LEU A 31 -7.47 -7.91 -8.81
C LEU A 31 -8.07 -8.08 -10.21
N ARG A 32 -9.09 -8.93 -10.37
CA ARG A 32 -9.78 -9.10 -11.65
C ARG A 32 -10.43 -7.80 -12.12
N LYS A 33 -11.13 -7.10 -11.23
CA LYS A 33 -11.74 -5.80 -11.54
C LYS A 33 -10.70 -4.71 -11.74
N GLY A 34 -9.62 -4.76 -10.98
CA GLY A 34 -8.53 -3.79 -11.03
C GLY A 34 -7.54 -4.01 -12.19
N LYS A 35 -7.60 -5.15 -12.91
CA LYS A 35 -6.64 -5.50 -13.97
C LYS A 35 -6.36 -4.39 -14.97
N PRO A 36 -7.35 -3.60 -15.45
CA PRO A 36 -7.08 -2.50 -16.38
C PRO A 36 -6.18 -1.39 -15.81
N ILE A 37 -6.00 -1.36 -14.50
CA ILE A 37 -5.34 -0.27 -13.77
C ILE A 37 -4.04 -0.72 -13.13
N ILE A 38 -3.98 -1.99 -12.76
CA ILE A 38 -2.85 -2.60 -12.06
C ILE A 38 -1.63 -2.64 -13.00
N ASP A 39 -0.47 -2.33 -12.45
CA ASP A 39 0.83 -2.62 -13.02
C ASP A 39 1.42 -3.81 -12.26
N GLU A 40 1.55 -4.95 -12.92
CA GLU A 40 1.98 -6.20 -12.28
C GLU A 40 3.40 -6.09 -11.71
N GLU A 41 4.25 -5.24 -12.28
CA GLU A 41 5.60 -4.98 -11.77
C GLU A 41 5.62 -4.22 -10.42
N PHE A 42 4.46 -3.81 -9.92
CA PHE A 42 4.29 -3.18 -8.61
C PHE A 42 3.73 -4.13 -7.54
N ILE A 43 3.63 -5.42 -7.86
CA ILE A 43 3.18 -6.46 -6.92
C ILE A 43 4.33 -7.42 -6.67
N TRP A 44 4.81 -7.47 -5.44
CA TRP A 44 5.99 -8.23 -5.07
C TRP A 44 5.69 -9.19 -3.93
N ILE A 45 6.19 -10.41 -4.05
CA ILE A 45 6.15 -11.42 -2.99
C ILE A 45 7.59 -11.90 -2.78
N ALA A 46 8.07 -11.79 -1.57
CA ALA A 46 9.36 -12.37 -1.17
C ALA A 46 9.18 -13.82 -0.71
N TYR A 47 10.09 -14.69 -1.12
CA TYR A 47 10.10 -16.10 -0.73
C TYR A 47 11.41 -16.45 -0.04
N PHE A 48 11.31 -17.35 0.94
CA PHE A 48 12.44 -18.00 1.57
C PHE A 48 12.17 -19.52 1.62
N GLU A 49 13.07 -20.33 1.05
CA GLU A 49 12.90 -21.79 0.94
C GLU A 49 11.52 -22.19 0.39
N GLY A 50 11.06 -21.50 -0.66
CA GLY A 50 9.77 -21.74 -1.31
C GLY A 50 8.53 -21.28 -0.54
N LYS A 51 8.69 -20.66 0.65
CA LYS A 51 7.59 -20.12 1.45
C LYS A 51 7.49 -18.61 1.28
N PRO A 52 6.28 -18.06 1.10
CA PRO A 52 6.09 -16.62 1.01
C PRO A 52 6.28 -15.98 2.40
N ILE A 53 7.15 -14.97 2.48
CA ILE A 53 7.56 -14.33 3.74
C ILE A 53 7.32 -12.83 3.79
N GLY A 54 7.07 -12.22 2.66
CA GLY A 54 6.84 -10.77 2.57
C GLY A 54 6.05 -10.39 1.34
N ILE A 55 5.32 -9.29 1.42
CA ILE A 55 4.55 -8.72 0.31
C ILE A 55 4.75 -7.21 0.24
N TYR A 56 4.75 -6.70 -0.98
CA TYR A 56 4.70 -5.28 -1.26
C TYR A 56 3.76 -5.01 -2.43
N LEU A 57 2.89 -4.03 -2.25
CA LEU A 57 1.86 -3.67 -3.22
C LEU A 57 1.85 -2.16 -3.45
N MET A 58 1.95 -1.79 -4.71
CA MET A 58 1.77 -0.43 -5.18
C MET A 58 0.77 -0.37 -6.33
N PHE A 59 0.27 0.82 -6.60
CA PHE A 59 -0.56 1.10 -7.77
C PHE A 59 -0.16 2.42 -8.42
N PRO A 60 -0.36 2.57 -9.74
CA PRO A 60 -0.37 3.89 -10.37
C PRO A 60 -1.42 4.79 -9.71
N ASP A 61 -1.11 6.06 -9.49
CA ASP A 61 -2.07 6.99 -8.86
C ASP A 61 -3.19 7.36 -9.83
N LEU A 62 -4.29 6.64 -9.72
CA LEU A 62 -5.49 6.86 -10.51
C LEU A 62 -6.07 8.27 -10.40
N ASN A 63 -5.89 8.94 -9.27
CA ASN A 63 -6.42 10.28 -9.08
C ASN A 63 -5.87 11.26 -10.11
N MET A 64 -4.68 10.97 -10.67
CA MET A 64 -4.10 11.79 -11.75
C MET A 64 -4.93 11.74 -13.04
N ILE A 65 -5.71 10.68 -13.27
CA ILE A 65 -6.66 10.60 -14.39
C ILE A 65 -8.06 10.99 -13.95
N LEU A 66 -8.52 10.50 -12.78
CA LEU A 66 -9.90 10.70 -12.30
C LEU A 66 -10.27 12.17 -12.18
N LYS A 67 -9.31 13.04 -11.81
CA LYS A 67 -9.52 14.50 -11.75
C LYS A 67 -9.97 15.11 -13.09
N HIS A 68 -9.67 14.45 -14.22
CA HIS A 68 -10.04 14.90 -15.55
C HIS A 68 -11.38 14.35 -16.04
N LEU A 69 -12.02 13.45 -15.26
CA LEU A 69 -13.29 12.83 -15.60
C LEU A 69 -14.50 13.51 -14.93
N ASN A 70 -14.26 14.50 -14.04
CA ASN A 70 -15.30 15.26 -13.35
C ASN A 70 -16.35 14.38 -12.65
N GLY A 71 -15.94 13.22 -12.10
CA GLY A 71 -16.83 12.30 -11.42
C GLY A 71 -17.76 11.48 -12.33
N ARG A 72 -17.58 11.55 -13.65
CA ARG A 72 -18.40 10.80 -14.63
C ARG A 72 -17.75 9.50 -15.01
N LEU A 73 -18.57 8.46 -15.23
CA LEU A 73 -18.16 7.13 -15.69
C LEU A 73 -18.97 6.68 -16.92
N ASP A 74 -19.39 7.63 -17.76
CA ASP A 74 -20.01 7.36 -19.04
C ASP A 74 -18.98 6.85 -20.08
N ILE A 75 -19.47 6.44 -21.25
CA ILE A 75 -18.64 5.88 -22.33
C ILE A 75 -17.54 6.85 -22.75
N LEU A 76 -17.83 8.15 -22.85
CA LEU A 76 -16.85 9.17 -23.21
C LEU A 76 -15.76 9.31 -22.16
N SER A 77 -16.13 9.25 -20.88
CA SER A 77 -15.19 9.25 -19.75
C SER A 77 -14.31 8.01 -19.76
N ILE A 78 -14.83 6.83 -20.09
CA ILE A 78 -14.05 5.61 -20.20
C ILE A 78 -13.04 5.73 -21.36
N LEU A 79 -13.46 6.22 -22.54
CA LEU A 79 -12.56 6.44 -23.67
C LEU A 79 -11.46 7.46 -23.31
N LYS A 80 -11.82 8.55 -22.63
CA LYS A 80 -10.87 9.54 -22.13
C LYS A 80 -9.89 8.95 -21.11
N PHE A 81 -10.38 8.09 -20.20
CA PHE A 81 -9.54 7.36 -19.25
C PHE A 81 -8.49 6.52 -19.98
N LEU A 82 -8.91 5.72 -20.94
CA LEU A 82 -8.01 4.85 -21.72
C LEU A 82 -6.97 5.66 -22.50
N TRP A 83 -7.38 6.77 -23.09
CA TRP A 83 -6.48 7.67 -23.79
C TRP A 83 -5.44 8.31 -22.84
N LEU A 84 -5.86 8.83 -21.71
CA LEU A 84 -4.95 9.40 -20.70
C LEU A 84 -4.00 8.33 -20.15
N LYS A 85 -4.48 7.11 -19.91
CA LYS A 85 -3.64 5.98 -19.50
C LYS A 85 -2.58 5.66 -20.56
N LYS A 86 -2.97 5.58 -21.85
CA LYS A 86 -2.04 5.37 -22.97
C LYS A 86 -0.97 6.45 -23.04
N ARG A 87 -1.32 7.69 -22.71
CA ARG A 87 -0.39 8.83 -22.65
C ARG A 87 0.51 8.82 -21.41
N LYS A 88 0.46 7.79 -20.57
CA LYS A 88 1.25 7.67 -19.34
C LYS A 88 1.06 8.87 -18.39
N THR A 89 -0.17 9.39 -18.31
CA THR A 89 -0.49 10.55 -17.46
C THR A 89 -0.32 10.25 -15.96
N MET A 90 -0.38 8.97 -15.57
CA MET A 90 -0.10 8.56 -14.20
C MET A 90 1.42 8.48 -13.99
N THR A 91 2.02 9.59 -13.60
CA THR A 91 3.46 9.69 -13.35
C THR A 91 3.84 9.45 -11.89
N ARG A 92 2.84 9.25 -11.02
CA ARG A 92 3.00 8.89 -9.62
C ARG A 92 2.57 7.45 -9.37
N ALA A 93 3.35 6.72 -8.59
CA ALA A 93 2.96 5.43 -8.02
C ALA A 93 2.67 5.58 -6.52
N LYS A 94 1.65 4.90 -6.03
CA LYS A 94 1.25 4.89 -4.61
C LYS A 94 1.55 3.55 -3.98
N GLY A 95 2.39 3.55 -2.94
CA GLY A 95 2.56 2.40 -2.06
C GLY A 95 1.28 2.20 -1.23
N LEU A 96 0.70 1.02 -1.29
CA LEU A 96 -0.52 0.70 -0.56
C LEU A 96 -0.24 -0.06 0.73
N LEU A 97 0.56 -1.12 0.63
CA LEU A 97 0.94 -1.92 1.78
C LEU A 97 2.31 -2.57 1.58
N MET A 98 3.01 -2.75 2.68
CA MET A 98 4.25 -3.51 2.77
C MET A 98 4.18 -4.31 4.08
N GLY A 99 4.40 -5.62 4.01
CA GLY A 99 4.35 -6.48 5.17
C GLY A 99 5.33 -7.64 5.06
N VAL A 100 5.93 -7.99 6.19
CA VAL A 100 6.82 -9.13 6.37
C VAL A 100 6.31 -9.91 7.56
N ILE A 101 6.26 -11.25 7.44
CA ILE A 101 5.82 -12.11 8.54
C ILE A 101 6.74 -11.94 9.76
N PRO A 102 6.24 -12.08 11.00
CA PRO A 102 6.97 -11.74 12.23
C PRO A 102 8.36 -12.38 12.32
N LYS A 103 8.48 -13.65 11.95
CA LYS A 103 9.73 -14.42 11.99
C LYS A 103 10.86 -13.79 11.13
N PHE A 104 10.51 -13.08 10.06
CA PHE A 104 11.47 -12.51 9.10
C PHE A 104 11.58 -10.99 9.19
N LYS A 105 10.98 -10.36 10.20
CA LYS A 105 11.21 -8.94 10.50
C LYS A 105 12.71 -8.72 10.81
N ASN A 106 13.21 -7.53 10.51
CA ASN A 106 14.63 -7.14 10.71
C ASN A 106 15.67 -7.87 9.82
N HIS A 107 15.26 -8.61 8.81
CA HIS A 107 16.16 -9.29 7.87
C HIS A 107 16.39 -8.50 6.56
N GLY A 108 15.99 -7.23 6.51
CA GLY A 108 16.22 -6.35 5.36
C GLY A 108 15.27 -6.56 4.17
N ILE A 109 14.21 -7.36 4.33
CA ILE A 109 13.24 -7.66 3.25
C ILE A 109 12.54 -6.40 2.76
N GLU A 110 12.16 -5.51 3.69
CA GLU A 110 11.53 -4.23 3.34
C GLU A 110 12.48 -3.36 2.50
N SER A 111 13.76 -3.35 2.86
CA SER A 111 14.79 -2.62 2.09
C SER A 111 15.01 -3.26 0.72
N ALA A 112 14.98 -4.59 0.63
CA ALA A 112 15.09 -5.30 -0.64
C ALA A 112 13.93 -4.97 -1.59
N PHE A 113 12.70 -4.87 -1.10
CA PHE A 113 11.56 -4.40 -1.90
C PHE A 113 11.83 -3.01 -2.47
N ILE A 114 12.33 -2.08 -1.65
CA ILE A 114 12.60 -0.70 -2.10
C ILE A 114 13.73 -0.67 -3.12
N CYS A 115 14.81 -1.42 -2.92
CA CYS A 115 15.91 -1.51 -3.88
C CYS A 115 15.44 -2.04 -5.24
N ASN A 116 14.64 -3.11 -5.24
CA ASN A 116 14.08 -3.66 -6.48
C ASN A 116 13.11 -2.69 -7.17
N LEU A 117 12.36 -1.91 -6.40
CA LEU A 117 11.48 -0.89 -6.93
C LEU A 117 12.25 0.17 -7.74
N VAL A 118 13.45 0.55 -7.30
CA VAL A 118 14.32 1.48 -8.05
C VAL A 118 14.58 0.97 -9.46
N GLU A 119 14.81 -0.32 -9.65
CA GLU A 119 15.02 -0.90 -10.98
C GLU A 119 13.76 -0.84 -11.86
N VAL A 120 12.57 -1.00 -11.28
CA VAL A 120 11.31 -0.80 -12.02
C VAL A 120 11.17 0.66 -12.48
N PHE A 121 11.49 1.61 -11.61
CA PHE A 121 11.40 3.04 -11.95
C PHE A 121 12.44 3.47 -12.98
N LYS A 122 13.63 2.89 -12.98
CA LYS A 122 14.63 3.11 -14.05
C LYS A 122 14.10 2.67 -15.41
N ARG A 123 13.44 1.50 -15.49
CA ARG A 123 12.84 1.00 -16.74
C ARG A 123 11.59 1.78 -17.14
N LYS A 124 10.78 2.16 -16.16
CA LYS A 124 9.52 2.90 -16.33
C LYS A 124 9.71 4.37 -15.94
N SER A 125 10.65 5.05 -16.60
CA SER A 125 11.08 6.41 -16.27
C SER A 125 9.98 7.48 -16.33
N TYR A 126 8.79 7.14 -16.85
CA TYR A 126 7.63 8.02 -16.80
C TYR A 126 7.00 8.14 -15.40
N TYR A 127 7.29 7.20 -14.51
CA TYR A 127 7.00 7.38 -13.10
C TYR A 127 8.09 8.25 -12.49
N THR A 128 7.73 9.46 -12.10
CA THR A 128 8.66 10.47 -11.54
C THR A 128 8.50 10.67 -10.04
N GLU A 129 7.45 10.07 -9.46
CA GLU A 129 7.11 10.28 -8.06
C GLU A 129 6.57 8.99 -7.42
N ILE A 130 6.98 8.75 -6.17
CA ILE A 130 6.43 7.71 -5.31
C ILE A 130 5.79 8.37 -4.10
N GLU A 131 4.52 8.10 -3.87
CA GLU A 131 3.84 8.42 -2.62
C GLU A 131 3.69 7.13 -1.81
N PHE A 132 4.48 6.97 -0.74
CA PHE A 132 4.26 5.88 0.19
C PHE A 132 2.99 6.11 1.01
N SER A 133 2.33 5.03 1.42
CA SER A 133 1.13 5.08 2.25
C SER A 133 1.39 5.78 3.58
N TRP A 134 0.32 6.21 4.23
CA TRP A 134 0.42 6.75 5.59
C TRP A 134 1.02 5.71 6.55
N VAL A 135 1.85 6.19 7.45
CA VAL A 135 2.47 5.38 8.51
C VAL A 135 1.94 5.87 9.84
N ALA A 136 1.40 4.97 10.64
CA ALA A 136 0.94 5.30 11.98
C ALA A 136 2.07 5.85 12.85
N ASP A 137 1.72 6.77 13.75
CA ASP A 137 2.68 7.40 14.68
C ASP A 137 3.33 6.38 15.62
N PHE A 138 2.67 5.26 15.86
CA PHE A 138 3.18 4.13 16.62
C PHE A 138 4.03 3.13 15.80
N ASN A 139 4.35 3.41 14.53
CA ASN A 139 5.26 2.61 13.71
C ASN A 139 6.53 3.41 13.34
N PRO A 140 7.42 3.69 14.31
CA PRO A 140 8.64 4.47 14.09
C PRO A 140 9.61 3.75 13.16
N ARG A 141 9.59 2.42 13.12
CA ARG A 141 10.46 1.62 12.26
C ARG A 141 10.21 1.90 10.79
N MET A 142 8.96 1.82 10.34
CA MET A 142 8.62 2.09 8.94
C MET A 142 8.94 3.53 8.55
N ARG A 143 8.72 4.49 9.47
CA ARG A 143 9.11 5.88 9.24
C ARG A 143 10.61 6.04 9.03
N LYS A 144 11.45 5.34 9.83
CA LYS A 144 12.92 5.35 9.67
C LYS A 144 13.34 4.79 8.33
N ILE A 145 12.71 3.70 7.86
CA ILE A 145 12.99 3.12 6.53
C ILE A 145 12.70 4.13 5.43
N PHE A 146 11.53 4.78 5.46
CA PHE A 146 11.18 5.77 4.44
C PHE A 146 12.11 6.99 4.44
N ILE A 147 12.49 7.49 5.61
CA ILE A 147 13.46 8.59 5.73
C ILE A 147 14.83 8.16 5.19
N ALA A 148 15.28 6.94 5.50
CA ALA A 148 16.58 6.42 5.06
C ALA A 148 16.67 6.31 3.54
N VAL A 149 15.56 6.09 2.84
CA VAL A 149 15.51 6.07 1.37
C VAL A 149 15.21 7.44 0.74
N GLY A 150 15.27 8.52 1.53
CA GLY A 150 15.11 9.89 1.05
C GLY A 150 13.68 10.43 0.98
N CYS A 151 12.72 9.72 1.55
CA CYS A 151 11.33 10.20 1.56
C CYS A 151 11.15 11.35 2.55
N GLN A 152 10.30 12.29 2.18
CA GLN A 152 9.90 13.41 3.03
C GLN A 152 8.43 13.29 3.44
N PRO A 153 8.07 13.56 4.71
CA PRO A 153 6.69 13.59 5.15
C PRO A 153 5.98 14.82 4.53
N VAL A 154 4.99 14.57 3.70
CA VAL A 154 4.27 15.64 2.97
C VAL A 154 2.83 15.83 3.43
N LYS A 155 2.29 14.87 4.19
CA LYS A 155 0.91 14.90 4.69
C LYS A 155 0.86 14.37 6.11
N ASN A 156 0.13 15.09 6.99
CA ASN A 156 -0.21 14.63 8.32
C ASN A 156 -1.71 14.36 8.39
N TYR A 157 -2.07 13.13 8.72
CA TYR A 157 -3.47 12.74 8.94
C TYR A 157 -3.76 12.74 10.43
N ILE A 158 -4.80 13.44 10.83
CA ILE A 158 -5.23 13.53 12.23
C ILE A 158 -6.61 12.93 12.34
N THR A 159 -6.76 11.91 13.20
CA THR A 159 -8.05 11.33 13.52
C THR A 159 -8.63 12.02 14.72
N TYR A 160 -9.79 12.66 14.54
CA TYR A 160 -10.54 13.28 15.61
C TYR A 160 -11.60 12.32 16.13
N ARG A 161 -11.79 12.32 17.46
CA ARG A 161 -12.87 11.60 18.12
C ARG A 161 -13.67 12.54 19.00
N TYR A 162 -14.97 12.51 18.85
CA TYR A 162 -15.89 13.22 19.72
C TYR A 162 -16.59 12.22 20.65
N LEU A 163 -16.50 12.45 21.97
CA LEU A 163 -17.20 11.66 22.98
C LEU A 163 -18.54 12.34 23.27
N PHE A 164 -19.66 11.68 22.96
CA PHE A 164 -20.99 12.19 23.29
C PHE A 164 -21.21 12.23 24.79
N ASP A 165 -20.75 11.20 25.51
CA ASP A 165 -20.64 11.22 26.98
C ASP A 165 -19.37 11.94 27.39
N ARG A 166 -19.53 13.15 27.93
CA ARG A 166 -18.43 14.02 28.38
C ARG A 166 -17.72 13.52 29.65
N ASN A 167 -18.36 12.65 30.41
CA ASN A 167 -17.78 12.08 31.63
C ASN A 167 -16.93 10.84 31.34
N ARG A 168 -16.99 10.34 30.14
CA ARG A 168 -16.20 9.18 29.72
C ARG A 168 -14.74 9.57 29.55
N GLU A 169 -13.85 8.84 30.22
CA GLU A 169 -12.41 9.03 30.10
C GLU A 169 -11.94 8.81 28.63
N PHE A 170 -11.13 9.74 28.12
CA PHE A 170 -10.47 9.55 26.84
C PHE A 170 -9.33 8.55 26.98
N LYS A 171 -9.46 7.39 26.31
CA LYS A 171 -8.37 6.40 26.21
C LYS A 171 -7.86 6.38 24.78
N ARG A 172 -6.56 6.61 24.61
CA ARG A 172 -5.87 6.42 23.34
C ARG A 172 -5.89 4.92 22.99
N TYR A 173 -5.90 4.61 21.69
CA TYR A 173 -5.71 3.23 21.24
C TYR A 173 -4.35 2.71 21.74
N PRO A 174 -4.29 1.53 22.36
CA PRO A 174 -3.03 0.98 22.85
C PRO A 174 -2.06 0.76 21.69
N ILE A 175 -0.81 1.15 21.90
CA ILE A 175 0.27 0.87 20.96
C ILE A 175 0.61 -0.61 21.10
N PRO A 176 0.64 -1.39 20.00
CA PRO A 176 1.06 -2.78 20.07
C PRO A 176 2.51 -2.89 20.54
N ASP A 177 2.78 -3.76 21.50
CA ASP A 177 4.12 -3.92 22.13
C ASP A 177 5.18 -4.52 21.18
N GLU A 178 4.79 -5.02 20.02
CA GLU A 178 5.64 -5.78 19.09
C GLU A 178 5.96 -5.05 17.76
N LEU A 179 5.98 -3.73 17.76
CA LEU A 179 6.33 -2.97 16.53
C LEU A 179 7.83 -2.75 16.37
#